data_24423806c30bdc8e173fcc9b8e48ab57
#
_entry.id   24423806c30bdc8e173fcc9b8e48ab57
#
_cell.length_a   1.000
_cell.length_b   1.000
_cell.length_c   1.000
_cell.angle_alpha   90.00
_cell.angle_beta   90.00
_cell.angle_gamma   90.00
#
_symmetry.space_group_name_H-M   'P 1'
#
loop_
_entity.id
_entity.type
_entity.pdbx_description
1 polymer ?
#
loop_
_entity_poly.entity_id
_entity_poly.type
_entity_poly.pdbx_seq_one_letter_code
_entity_poly.pdbx_strand_id
1 'polypeptide(L)'
;MTINWQQEAEKLEPQLLSDLTTLLKINSERDTDHQTKAYPLGPGPAKALEAFLTIAERDGFKTLNVDNVAGRIELGSGDEIFGLFGHVDVVPAGPGWQTDPFVPVIKDGKIYGRGTSDDKGPSIAAYYALKLIRDLGLPINKKIHFIIGTDEESEWVGIHRYLETQPAPDFGFSPDAEXXXXXR
;
A
#
# COMPACT_ATOMS: atom_id res chain seq x y z
N MET A 1 25.94 7.45 -16.35
CA MET A 1 26.22 7.10 -14.95
C MET A 1 25.37 5.90 -14.56
N THR A 2 25.98 4.84 -14.00
CA THR A 2 25.25 3.65 -13.59
C THR A 2 24.74 3.85 -12.16
N ILE A 3 23.44 3.65 -11.95
CA ILE A 3 22.82 3.79 -10.63
C ILE A 3 23.09 2.52 -9.82
N ASN A 4 23.58 2.68 -8.60
CA ASN A 4 23.68 1.57 -7.66
C ASN A 4 22.36 1.49 -6.86
N TRP A 5 21.42 0.73 -7.40
CA TRP A 5 20.07 0.64 -6.85
C TRP A 5 20.05 0.17 -5.39
N GLN A 6 20.91 -0.78 -5.06
CA GLN A 6 20.98 -1.28 -3.68
C GLN A 6 21.37 -0.16 -2.73
N GLN A 7 22.43 0.58 -3.07
CA GLN A 7 22.89 1.69 -2.23
C GLN A 7 21.83 2.78 -2.07
N GLU A 8 21.13 3.09 -3.17
CA GLU A 8 20.06 4.10 -3.11
C GLU A 8 18.89 3.64 -2.24
N ALA A 9 18.52 2.36 -2.35
CA ALA A 9 17.46 1.78 -1.52
C ALA A 9 17.85 1.78 -0.03
N GLU A 10 19.09 1.41 0.27
CA GLU A 10 19.60 1.38 1.66
C GLU A 10 19.52 2.75 2.34
N LYS A 11 19.71 3.83 1.59
CA LYS A 11 19.58 5.19 2.14
C LYS A 11 18.15 5.49 2.60
N LEU A 12 17.17 4.86 1.96
CA LEU A 12 15.74 5.10 2.25
C LEU A 12 15.19 4.17 3.33
N GLU A 13 15.92 3.12 3.69
CA GLU A 13 15.44 2.10 4.62
C GLU A 13 14.89 2.67 5.94
N PRO A 14 15.59 3.61 6.63
CA PRO A 14 15.06 4.12 7.91
C PRO A 14 13.70 4.78 7.76
N GLN A 15 13.49 5.57 6.70
CA GLN A 15 12.21 6.23 6.47
C GLN A 15 11.15 5.21 6.04
N LEU A 16 11.52 4.25 5.18
CA LEU A 16 10.62 3.17 4.77
C LEU A 16 10.11 2.40 5.99
N LEU A 17 11.00 2.01 6.90
CA LEU A 17 10.62 1.27 8.10
C LEU A 17 9.72 2.10 9.02
N SER A 18 9.98 3.41 9.11
CA SER A 18 9.13 4.32 9.89
C SER A 18 7.72 4.39 9.30
N ASP A 19 7.60 4.57 8.00
CA ASP A 19 6.30 4.65 7.34
C ASP A 19 5.57 3.31 7.38
N LEU A 20 6.28 2.21 7.15
CA LEU A 20 5.70 0.87 7.29
C LEU A 20 5.17 0.66 8.71
N THR A 21 5.95 1.04 9.71
CA THR A 21 5.54 0.93 11.12
C THR A 21 4.24 1.71 11.37
N THR A 22 4.12 2.89 10.77
CA THR A 22 2.88 3.69 10.88
C THR A 22 1.67 2.92 10.36
N LEU A 23 1.80 2.29 9.19
CA LEU A 23 0.70 1.50 8.63
C LEU A 23 0.42 0.24 9.44
N LEU A 24 1.46 -0.46 9.91
CA LEU A 24 1.31 -1.72 10.65
C LEU A 24 0.58 -1.52 11.98
N LYS A 25 0.70 -0.34 12.58
CA LYS A 25 0.02 -0.03 13.85
C LYS A 25 -1.48 0.19 13.69
N ILE A 26 -1.98 0.27 12.46
CA ILE A 26 -3.41 0.44 12.22
C ILE A 26 -4.02 -0.94 12.01
N ASN A 27 -4.94 -1.34 12.90
CA ASN A 27 -5.73 -2.55 12.65
C ASN A 27 -6.70 -2.22 11.52
N SER A 28 -6.43 -2.75 10.33
CA SER A 28 -7.22 -2.54 9.13
C SER A 28 -7.96 -3.81 8.69
N GLU A 29 -8.31 -4.66 9.64
CA GLU A 29 -9.24 -5.76 9.41
C GLU A 29 -10.59 -5.19 8.98
N ARG A 30 -11.29 -5.88 8.10
CA ARG A 30 -12.66 -5.50 7.74
C ARG A 30 -13.54 -5.56 9.00
N ASP A 31 -14.33 -4.52 9.24
CA ASP A 31 -15.13 -4.40 10.46
C ASP A 31 -16.59 -4.12 10.09
N THR A 32 -17.36 -5.21 9.97
CA THR A 32 -18.75 -5.12 9.57
C THR A 32 -19.65 -4.52 10.67
N ASP A 33 -19.21 -4.62 11.92
CA ASP A 33 -20.01 -4.12 13.06
C ASP A 33 -19.98 -2.60 13.17
N HIS A 34 -18.93 -1.96 12.63
CA HIS A 34 -18.76 -0.51 12.70
C HIS A 34 -18.80 0.15 11.33
N GLN A 35 -19.43 -0.50 10.36
CA GLN A 35 -19.63 0.09 9.04
C GLN A 35 -20.54 1.31 9.12
N THR A 36 -20.22 2.34 8.36
CA THR A 36 -21.04 3.54 8.20
C THR A 36 -21.00 3.95 6.72
N LYS A 37 -21.83 4.93 6.37
CA LYS A 37 -21.79 5.48 5.01
C LYS A 37 -20.42 6.06 4.69
N ALA A 38 -19.75 6.66 5.68
CA ALA A 38 -18.41 7.23 5.48
C ALA A 38 -17.30 6.16 5.50
N TYR A 39 -17.55 5.05 6.17
CA TYR A 39 -16.58 3.95 6.30
C TYR A 39 -17.24 2.63 5.92
N PRO A 40 -17.48 2.40 4.62
CA PRO A 40 -18.26 1.24 4.20
C PRO A 40 -17.64 -0.12 4.56
N LEU A 41 -16.34 -0.16 4.83
CA LEU A 41 -15.62 -1.39 5.18
C LEU A 41 -15.15 -1.38 6.63
N GLY A 42 -15.64 -0.40 7.40
CA GLY A 42 -15.19 -0.16 8.77
C GLY A 42 -14.16 0.95 8.85
N PRO A 43 -13.91 1.47 10.06
CA PRO A 43 -12.99 2.61 10.21
C PRO A 43 -11.51 2.24 10.01
N GLY A 44 -11.11 0.98 10.29
CA GLY A 44 -9.71 0.56 10.19
C GLY A 44 -9.14 0.65 8.77
N PRO A 45 -9.79 -0.01 7.78
CA PRO A 45 -9.32 0.09 6.39
C PRO A 45 -9.26 1.52 5.87
N ALA A 46 -10.28 2.35 6.19
CA ALA A 46 -10.29 3.76 5.78
C ALA A 46 -9.13 4.53 6.41
N LYS A 47 -8.84 4.27 7.69
CA LYS A 47 -7.73 4.91 8.39
C LYS A 47 -6.37 4.50 7.81
N ALA A 48 -6.21 3.24 7.44
CA ALA A 48 -4.98 2.77 6.80
C ALA A 48 -4.78 3.42 5.44
N LEU A 49 -5.85 3.54 4.64
CA LEU A 49 -5.81 4.24 3.37
C LEU A 49 -5.40 5.71 3.57
N GLU A 50 -6.07 6.40 4.49
CA GLU A 50 -5.75 7.80 4.80
C GLU A 50 -4.29 7.97 5.19
N ALA A 51 -3.77 7.07 6.02
CA ALA A 51 -2.37 7.13 6.45
C ALA A 51 -1.41 6.96 5.27
N PHE A 52 -1.68 6.03 4.36
CA PHE A 52 -0.82 5.83 3.19
C PHE A 52 -0.86 7.06 2.26
N LEU A 53 -2.06 7.59 2.00
CA LEU A 53 -2.18 8.78 1.16
C LEU A 53 -1.49 9.99 1.79
N THR A 54 -1.56 10.12 3.12
CA THR A 54 -0.88 11.19 3.86
C THR A 54 0.65 11.09 3.73
N ILE A 55 1.19 9.85 3.77
CA ILE A 55 2.63 9.62 3.53
C ILE A 55 3.00 10.14 2.12
N ALA A 56 2.20 9.79 1.11
CA ALA A 56 2.47 10.22 -0.26
C ALA A 56 2.36 11.75 -0.42
N GLU A 57 1.37 12.36 0.21
CA GLU A 57 1.20 13.82 0.18
C GLU A 57 2.37 14.53 0.85
N ARG A 58 2.83 14.03 1.99
CA ARG A 58 4.03 14.55 2.67
C ARG A 58 5.22 14.59 1.71
N ASP A 59 5.35 13.57 0.88
CA ASP A 59 6.45 13.44 -0.07
C ASP A 59 6.19 14.17 -1.40
N GLY A 60 5.05 14.88 -1.52
CA GLY A 60 4.75 15.72 -2.67
C GLY A 60 4.04 15.03 -3.82
N PHE A 61 3.55 13.82 -3.62
CA PHE A 61 2.76 13.13 -4.65
C PHE A 61 1.32 13.64 -4.66
N LYS A 62 0.72 13.60 -5.83
CA LYS A 62 -0.70 13.84 -5.98
C LYS A 62 -1.44 12.57 -5.57
N THR A 63 -2.54 12.72 -4.82
CA THR A 63 -3.33 11.59 -4.33
C THR A 63 -4.80 11.77 -4.66
N LEU A 64 -5.53 10.67 -4.56
CA LEU A 64 -6.99 10.64 -4.68
C LEU A 64 -7.52 9.61 -3.69
N ASN A 65 -8.57 9.99 -2.97
CA ASN A 65 -9.34 9.08 -2.11
C ASN A 65 -10.71 8.89 -2.75
N VAL A 66 -11.09 7.64 -3.01
CA VAL A 66 -12.39 7.30 -3.59
C VAL A 66 -13.25 6.69 -2.48
N ASP A 67 -14.12 7.53 -1.91
CA ASP A 67 -15.15 7.13 -0.94
C ASP A 67 -14.62 6.34 0.27
N ASN A 68 -13.36 6.53 0.64
CA ASN A 68 -12.68 5.81 1.74
C ASN A 68 -12.61 4.30 1.52
N VAL A 69 -12.74 3.82 0.27
CA VAL A 69 -12.66 2.40 -0.05
C VAL A 69 -11.53 2.07 -1.03
N ALA A 70 -10.97 3.08 -1.70
CA ALA A 70 -9.79 2.90 -2.54
C ALA A 70 -9.06 4.22 -2.67
N GLY A 71 -7.77 4.16 -3.01
CA GLY A 71 -6.99 5.37 -3.20
C GLY A 71 -6.07 5.27 -4.40
N ARG A 72 -5.44 6.39 -4.73
CA ARG A 72 -4.45 6.44 -5.81
C ARG A 72 -3.35 7.43 -5.47
N ILE A 73 -2.13 7.04 -5.77
CA ILE A 73 -0.95 7.91 -5.76
C ILE A 73 -0.50 8.04 -7.21
N GLU A 74 -0.25 9.26 -7.67
CA GLU A 74 0.06 9.52 -9.07
C GLU A 74 1.48 10.05 -9.26
N LEU A 75 2.10 9.62 -10.37
CA LEU A 75 3.39 10.14 -10.80
C LEU A 75 3.45 10.07 -12.33
N GLY A 76 4.19 11.00 -12.92
CA GLY A 76 4.46 10.97 -14.36
C GLY A 76 3.33 11.52 -15.20
N SER A 77 3.52 11.47 -16.50
CA SER A 77 2.56 11.95 -17.50
C SER A 77 2.76 11.16 -18.79
N GLY A 78 1.71 11.13 -19.60
CA GLY A 78 1.72 10.38 -20.84
C GLY A 78 0.33 9.92 -21.21
N ASP A 79 0.22 9.19 -22.29
CA ASP A 79 -1.08 8.72 -22.79
C ASP A 79 -1.51 7.40 -22.15
N GLU A 80 -0.55 6.54 -21.81
CA GLU A 80 -0.82 5.24 -21.18
C GLU A 80 -0.67 5.31 -19.68
N ILE A 81 -1.48 4.52 -18.97
CA ILE A 81 -1.47 4.39 -17.52
C ILE A 81 -0.82 3.05 -17.16
N PHE A 82 0.28 3.13 -16.42
CA PHE A 82 0.91 1.96 -15.79
C PHE A 82 0.37 1.84 -14.36
N GLY A 83 -0.26 0.73 -14.06
CA GLY A 83 -0.88 0.51 -12.75
C GLY A 83 -0.01 -0.32 -11.82
N LEU A 84 0.07 0.12 -10.57
CA LEU A 84 0.53 -0.70 -9.45
C LEU A 84 -0.69 -0.92 -8.56
N PHE A 85 -0.91 -2.17 -8.13
CA PHE A 85 -2.02 -2.49 -7.23
C PHE A 85 -1.47 -3.03 -5.93
N GLY A 86 -1.77 -2.35 -4.84
CA GLY A 86 -1.50 -2.85 -3.50
C GLY A 86 -2.72 -2.70 -2.63
N HIS A 87 -2.69 -3.22 -1.40
CA HIS A 87 -3.79 -3.06 -0.48
C HIS A 87 -3.31 -2.81 0.94
N VAL A 88 -4.20 -2.23 1.74
CA VAL A 88 -3.88 -1.89 3.13
C VAL A 88 -4.76 -2.61 4.14
N ASP A 89 -5.80 -3.30 3.67
CA ASP A 89 -6.56 -4.17 4.56
C ASP A 89 -5.75 -5.41 4.89
N VAL A 90 -6.14 -6.10 5.95
CA VAL A 90 -5.46 -7.31 6.40
C VAL A 90 -6.50 -8.33 6.85
N VAL A 91 -6.17 -9.61 6.69
CA VAL A 91 -6.98 -10.68 7.26
C VAL A 91 -6.94 -10.62 8.78
N PRO A 92 -7.97 -11.14 9.47
CA PRO A 92 -7.97 -11.19 10.93
C PRO A 92 -6.68 -11.79 11.47
N ALA A 93 -6.13 -11.16 12.50
CA ALA A 93 -4.87 -11.63 13.08
C ALA A 93 -4.96 -13.06 13.60
N GLY A 94 -6.08 -13.41 14.21
CA GLY A 94 -6.25 -14.76 14.76
C GLY A 94 -5.41 -14.99 16.02
N PRO A 95 -5.45 -16.20 16.54
CA PRO A 95 -4.67 -16.56 17.74
C PRO A 95 -3.23 -16.97 17.39
N GLY A 96 -2.42 -17.15 18.41
CA GLY A 96 -1.07 -17.72 18.28
C GLY A 96 0.07 -16.73 18.23
N TRP A 97 -0.24 -15.43 18.24
CA TRP A 97 0.80 -14.41 18.24
C TRP A 97 1.55 -14.38 19.59
N GLN A 98 2.85 -14.23 19.53
CA GLN A 98 3.68 -14.05 20.73
C GLN A 98 3.79 -12.59 21.16
N THR A 99 3.46 -11.68 20.23
CA THR A 99 3.42 -10.24 20.47
C THR A 99 2.10 -9.73 19.91
N ASP A 100 1.74 -8.49 20.23
CA ASP A 100 0.55 -7.87 19.65
C ASP A 100 0.74 -7.78 18.11
N PRO A 101 -0.16 -8.34 17.30
CA PRO A 101 -0.02 -8.31 15.84
C PRO A 101 0.00 -6.90 15.25
N PHE A 102 -0.53 -5.91 15.96
CA PHE A 102 -0.57 -4.51 15.49
C PHE A 102 0.47 -3.62 16.21
N VAL A 103 1.45 -4.24 16.91
CA VAL A 103 2.60 -3.54 17.45
C VAL A 103 3.85 -4.17 16.84
N PRO A 104 4.30 -3.69 15.67
CA PRO A 104 5.38 -4.35 14.94
C PRO A 104 6.68 -4.41 15.74
N VAL A 105 7.34 -5.56 15.68
CA VAL A 105 8.59 -5.82 16.39
C VAL A 105 9.69 -6.07 15.36
N ILE A 106 10.79 -5.35 15.47
CA ILE A 106 11.97 -5.59 14.62
C ILE A 106 12.99 -6.34 15.46
N LYS A 107 13.37 -7.53 15.00
CA LYS A 107 14.31 -8.39 15.71
C LYS A 107 15.08 -9.26 14.71
N ASP A 108 16.38 -9.32 14.88
CA ASP A 108 17.28 -10.16 14.09
C ASP A 108 17.14 -9.91 12.57
N GLY A 109 17.00 -8.64 12.18
CA GLY A 109 16.88 -8.24 10.77
C GLY A 109 15.53 -8.56 10.14
N LYS A 110 14.52 -8.89 10.94
CA LYS A 110 13.17 -9.21 10.48
C LYS A 110 12.15 -8.32 11.19
N ILE A 111 11.05 -8.02 10.52
CA ILE A 111 9.94 -7.30 11.11
C ILE A 111 8.74 -8.26 11.24
N TYR A 112 8.14 -8.27 12.43
CA TYR A 112 7.02 -9.14 12.76
C TYR A 112 5.78 -8.29 13.06
N GLY A 113 4.64 -8.64 12.45
CA GLY A 113 3.37 -7.96 12.64
C GLY A 113 2.39 -8.34 11.53
N ARG A 114 1.10 -8.16 11.78
CA ARG A 114 0.09 -8.41 10.75
C ARG A 114 0.22 -7.35 9.65
N GLY A 115 0.32 -7.81 8.38
CA GLY A 115 0.48 -6.93 7.22
C GLY A 115 1.93 -6.70 6.80
N THR A 116 2.92 -7.25 7.52
CA THR A 116 4.34 -7.06 7.15
C THR A 116 4.66 -7.69 5.79
N SER A 117 4.01 -8.80 5.48
CA SER A 117 4.23 -9.55 4.24
C SER A 117 3.08 -9.39 3.25
N ASP A 118 1.87 -9.14 3.76
CA ASP A 118 0.63 -9.11 2.99
C ASP A 118 -0.28 -8.02 3.56
N ASP A 119 -0.41 -6.88 2.94
CA ASP A 119 0.37 -6.40 1.78
C ASP A 119 1.01 -5.03 2.08
N LYS A 120 0.92 -4.54 3.36
CA LYS A 120 1.47 -3.22 3.72
C LYS A 120 2.97 -3.12 3.45
N GLY A 121 3.71 -4.22 3.71
CA GLY A 121 5.15 -4.26 3.45
C GLY A 121 5.48 -4.12 1.98
N PRO A 122 5.00 -5.03 1.12
CA PRO A 122 5.26 -4.91 -0.33
C PRO A 122 4.70 -3.61 -0.93
N SER A 123 3.53 -3.14 -0.48
CA SER A 123 2.96 -1.87 -0.93
C SER A 123 3.88 -0.69 -0.61
N ILE A 124 4.41 -0.62 0.61
CA ILE A 124 5.34 0.45 0.99
C ILE A 124 6.67 0.32 0.22
N ALA A 125 7.14 -0.92 0.00
CA ALA A 125 8.35 -1.13 -0.80
C ALA A 125 8.16 -0.61 -2.23
N ALA A 126 7.02 -0.92 -2.85
CA ALA A 126 6.70 -0.43 -4.20
C ALA A 126 6.58 1.10 -4.22
N TYR A 127 5.96 1.69 -3.20
CA TYR A 127 5.87 3.14 -3.07
C TYR A 127 7.27 3.77 -2.99
N TYR A 128 8.18 3.17 -2.20
CA TYR A 128 9.53 3.69 -2.08
C TYR A 128 10.34 3.52 -3.35
N ALA A 129 10.09 2.47 -4.14
CA ALA A 129 10.70 2.33 -5.47
C ALA A 129 10.24 3.48 -6.38
N LEU A 130 8.95 3.79 -6.35
CA LEU A 130 8.38 4.89 -7.14
C LEU A 130 8.98 6.24 -6.71
N LYS A 131 9.07 6.46 -5.40
CA LYS A 131 9.68 7.67 -4.82
C LYS A 131 11.14 7.80 -5.26
N LEU A 132 11.89 6.70 -5.22
CA LEU A 132 13.30 6.69 -5.61
C LEU A 132 13.49 7.08 -7.09
N ILE A 133 12.67 6.50 -7.98
CA ILE A 133 12.70 6.83 -9.40
C ILE A 133 12.47 8.33 -9.61
N ARG A 134 11.48 8.89 -8.93
CA ARG A 134 11.19 10.33 -9.01
C ARG A 134 12.34 11.16 -8.47
N ASP A 135 12.86 10.83 -7.29
CA ASP A 135 13.85 11.63 -6.59
C ASP A 135 15.21 11.62 -7.33
N LEU A 136 15.50 10.54 -8.05
CA LEU A 136 16.68 10.47 -8.90
C LEU A 136 16.48 11.20 -10.24
N GLY A 137 15.30 11.74 -10.50
CA GLY A 137 15.03 12.50 -11.72
C GLY A 137 15.02 11.65 -12.98
N LEU A 138 14.69 10.36 -12.85
CA LEU A 138 14.68 9.47 -14.01
C LEU A 138 13.47 9.78 -14.92
N PRO A 139 13.65 9.67 -16.24
CA PRO A 139 12.56 9.99 -17.16
C PRO A 139 11.42 8.98 -17.03
N ILE A 140 10.20 9.50 -16.95
CA ILE A 140 8.98 8.71 -16.90
C ILE A 140 8.08 9.22 -18.04
N ASN A 141 7.70 8.32 -18.93
CA ASN A 141 6.90 8.68 -20.11
C ASN A 141 5.49 8.06 -20.07
N LYS A 142 5.05 7.64 -18.89
CA LYS A 142 3.72 7.11 -18.67
C LYS A 142 3.13 7.74 -17.40
N LYS A 143 1.81 7.78 -17.32
CA LYS A 143 1.16 8.03 -16.04
C LYS A 143 1.32 6.79 -15.18
N ILE A 144 1.77 6.95 -13.95
CA ILE A 144 1.83 5.84 -13.01
C ILE A 144 0.72 6.05 -12.00
N HIS A 145 -0.18 5.09 -11.87
CA HIS A 145 -1.24 5.07 -10.88
C HIS A 145 -0.98 3.94 -9.90
N PHE A 146 -0.54 4.27 -8.70
CA PHE A 146 -0.48 3.29 -7.63
C PHE A 146 -1.84 3.28 -6.96
N ILE A 147 -2.61 2.24 -7.22
CA ILE A 147 -3.98 2.08 -6.75
C ILE A 147 -3.93 1.23 -5.48
N ILE A 148 -4.57 1.71 -4.43
CA ILE A 148 -4.53 1.09 -3.10
C ILE A 148 -5.94 0.65 -2.73
N GLY A 149 -6.13 -0.67 -2.57
CA GLY A 149 -7.38 -1.26 -2.13
C GLY A 149 -7.48 -1.32 -0.62
N THR A 150 -8.70 -1.48 -0.13
CA THR A 150 -8.98 -1.58 1.29
C THR A 150 -9.84 -2.80 1.66
N ASP A 151 -10.04 -3.73 0.70
CA ASP A 151 -10.76 -4.99 0.93
C ASP A 151 -10.35 -6.06 -0.07
N GLU A 152 -9.06 -6.12 -0.39
CA GLU A 152 -8.51 -7.13 -1.29
C GLU A 152 -8.78 -8.52 -0.73
N GLU A 153 -8.65 -8.67 0.58
CA GLU A 153 -8.81 -9.91 1.31
C GLU A 153 -10.27 -10.37 1.42
N SER A 154 -11.20 -9.68 0.76
CA SER A 154 -12.62 -10.02 0.88
C SER A 154 -13.38 -9.86 -0.43
N GLU A 155 -14.11 -8.76 -0.64
CA GLU A 155 -15.07 -8.65 -1.73
C GLU A 155 -14.66 -7.72 -2.87
N TRP A 156 -13.52 -7.04 -2.73
CA TRP A 156 -12.99 -6.12 -3.75
C TRP A 156 -13.92 -4.94 -4.04
N VAL A 157 -14.77 -4.57 -3.08
CA VAL A 157 -15.72 -3.45 -3.21
C VAL A 157 -14.95 -2.16 -3.59
N GLY A 158 -13.81 -1.92 -2.94
CA GLY A 158 -13.02 -0.72 -3.17
C GLY A 158 -12.51 -0.61 -4.60
N ILE A 159 -11.93 -1.68 -5.13
CA ILE A 159 -11.40 -1.67 -6.49
C ILE A 159 -12.53 -1.55 -7.51
N HIS A 160 -13.65 -2.25 -7.29
CA HIS A 160 -14.82 -2.09 -8.15
C HIS A 160 -15.29 -0.63 -8.17
N ARG A 161 -15.41 -0.03 -6.98
CA ARG A 161 -15.83 1.38 -6.87
C ARG A 161 -14.83 2.31 -7.56
N TYR A 162 -13.53 2.04 -7.41
CA TYR A 162 -12.50 2.81 -8.10
C TYR A 162 -12.72 2.76 -9.62
N LEU A 163 -12.90 1.56 -10.19
CA LEU A 163 -13.03 1.36 -11.63
C LEU A 163 -14.34 1.94 -12.20
N GLU A 164 -15.36 2.13 -11.37
CA GLU A 164 -16.59 2.82 -11.79
C GLU A 164 -16.37 4.31 -12.04
N THR A 165 -15.39 4.93 -11.35
CA THR A 165 -15.24 6.37 -11.35
C THR A 165 -13.89 6.85 -11.89
N GLN A 166 -12.93 5.94 -12.04
CA GLN A 166 -11.57 6.28 -12.45
C GLN A 166 -11.11 5.41 -13.61
N PRO A 167 -10.17 5.89 -14.42
CA PRO A 167 -9.70 5.09 -15.56
C PRO A 167 -8.94 3.84 -15.09
N ALA A 168 -9.17 2.73 -15.77
CA ALA A 168 -8.41 1.51 -15.57
C ALA A 168 -7.01 1.69 -16.16
N PRO A 169 -5.99 1.11 -15.53
CA PRO A 169 -4.66 1.07 -16.14
C PRO A 169 -4.64 0.26 -17.44
N ASP A 170 -3.75 0.64 -18.36
CA ASP A 170 -3.54 -0.09 -19.61
C ASP A 170 -2.78 -1.39 -19.34
N PHE A 171 -1.91 -1.41 -18.36
CA PHE A 171 -1.12 -2.57 -17.92
C PHE A 171 -0.50 -2.26 -16.57
N GLY A 172 0.06 -3.28 -15.92
CA GLY A 172 0.66 -3.08 -14.59
C GLY A 172 0.96 -4.39 -13.89
N PHE A 173 1.17 -4.30 -12.59
CA PHE A 173 1.37 -5.49 -11.76
C PHE A 173 0.95 -5.19 -10.31
N SER A 174 0.82 -6.24 -9.53
CA SER A 174 0.56 -6.15 -8.09
C SER A 174 1.81 -6.61 -7.34
N PRO A 175 2.42 -5.76 -6.52
CA PRO A 175 3.53 -6.16 -5.66
C PRO A 175 3.03 -6.85 -4.40
N ASP A 176 2.13 -7.79 -4.55
CA ASP A 176 1.49 -8.48 -3.44
C ASP A 176 2.31 -9.71 -3.04
N ALA A 177 2.12 -10.22 -1.83
CA ALA A 177 2.77 -11.42 -1.33
C ALA A 177 2.33 -12.63 -2.14
N GLU A 178 3.27 -13.55 -2.43
CA GLU A 178 2.91 -14.80 -3.07
C GLU A 178 2.18 -15.70 -2.09
N UNK A 179 1.20 -15.74 -2.35
CA UNK A 179 0.43 -16.54 -1.57
C UNK A 179 0.62 -17.91 -1.84
N UNK A 180 1.19 -17.83 -2.49
CA UNK A 180 1.42 -18.92 -2.69
C UNK A 180 1.76 -19.97 -2.28
N UNK A 181 2.15 -19.62 -1.92
CA UNK A 181 2.51 -20.54 -1.49
C UNK A 181 1.86 -21.09 -0.51
N UNK A 182 1.28 -20.45 -0.55
CA UNK A 182 0.65 -20.85 0.19
C UNK A 182 0.12 -22.00 0.05
N UNK A 183 0.04 -22.02 -0.60
CA UNK A 183 -0.41 -22.94 -0.70
C UNK A 183 0.15 -24.12 -0.81
N ARG A 184 0.73 -24.46 -0.09
CA ARG A 184 1.24 -25.82 -0.05
C ARG A 184 1.04 -26.46 1.29
#